data_a71754d67ee7810999cb0930fe654006
#
_entry.id   a71754d67ee7810999cb0930fe654006
#
_cell.length_a   1.000
_cell.length_b   1.000
_cell.length_c   1.000
_cell.angle_alpha   90.00
_cell.angle_beta   90.00
_cell.angle_gamma   90.00
#
_symmetry.space_group_name_H-M   'P 1'
#
loop_
_entity.id
_entity.type
_entity.pdbx_description
1 polymer ?
#
loop_
_entity_poly.entity_id
_entity_poly.type
_entity_poly.pdbx_seq_one_letter_code
_entity_poly.pdbx_strand_id
1 'polypeptide(L)'
;MKIMNELKKAGIGMFLTVLVASLFAMNVTSEDRGYVGEDETEIEINRYYAKQPTYPRKALRMGIEGYVIVEFDVDTDGSVLDPYVLEAVPQGTFERAAIKAIRKWVYEAPTYKGQSVKANNVQVKLTFTFAD
;
A
#
# COMPACT_ATOMS: atom_id res chain seq x y z
N MET A 1 42.09 -12.83 -11.21
CA MET A 1 41.28 -12.96 -12.42
C MET A 1 40.01 -13.77 -12.21
N LYS A 2 40.10 -14.95 -11.64
CA LYS A 2 38.93 -15.80 -11.38
C LYS A 2 37.93 -15.15 -10.41
N ILE A 3 38.42 -14.46 -9.38
CA ILE A 3 37.61 -13.82 -8.37
C ILE A 3 36.81 -12.67 -8.99
N MET A 4 37.40 -11.89 -9.88
CA MET A 4 36.72 -10.80 -10.56
C MET A 4 35.61 -11.29 -11.49
N ASN A 5 35.82 -12.40 -12.16
CA ASN A 5 34.82 -12.98 -13.04
C ASN A 5 33.61 -13.51 -12.26
N GLU A 6 33.85 -14.08 -11.09
CA GLU A 6 32.80 -14.55 -10.22
C GLU A 6 31.97 -13.39 -9.63
N LEU A 7 32.63 -12.31 -9.25
CA LEU A 7 31.95 -11.10 -8.80
C LEU A 7 31.10 -10.48 -9.89
N LYS A 8 31.59 -10.45 -11.11
CA LYS A 8 30.80 -9.96 -12.25
C LYS A 8 29.59 -10.83 -12.52
N LYS A 9 29.75 -12.14 -12.44
CA LYS A 9 28.63 -13.08 -12.59
C LYS A 9 27.59 -12.90 -11.49
N ALA A 10 28.02 -12.75 -10.26
CA ALA A 10 27.13 -12.50 -9.14
C ALA A 10 26.40 -11.18 -9.30
N GLY A 11 27.08 -10.13 -9.75
CA GLY A 11 26.48 -8.84 -10.01
C GLY A 11 25.43 -8.89 -11.11
N ILE A 12 25.71 -9.59 -12.19
CA ILE A 12 24.77 -9.79 -13.29
C ILE A 12 23.56 -10.59 -12.84
N GLY A 13 23.79 -11.64 -12.06
CA GLY A 13 22.70 -12.44 -11.50
C GLY A 13 21.78 -11.64 -10.58
N MET A 14 22.34 -10.79 -9.75
CA MET A 14 21.55 -9.90 -8.89
C MET A 14 20.75 -8.91 -9.71
N PHE A 15 21.30 -8.34 -10.76
CA PHE A 15 20.59 -7.41 -11.64
C PHE A 15 19.40 -8.08 -12.31
N LEU A 16 19.58 -9.28 -12.83
CA LEU A 16 18.50 -10.05 -13.45
C LEU A 16 17.39 -10.37 -12.46
N THR A 17 17.74 -10.72 -11.24
CA THR A 17 16.78 -11.04 -10.20
C THR A 17 15.95 -9.81 -9.83
N VAL A 18 16.57 -8.65 -9.69
CA VAL A 18 15.89 -7.39 -9.42
C VAL A 18 14.96 -7.00 -10.56
N LEU A 19 15.38 -7.16 -11.80
CA LEU A 19 14.58 -6.85 -12.98
C LEU A 19 13.35 -7.75 -13.08
N VAL A 20 13.52 -9.03 -12.84
CA VAL A 20 12.39 -9.98 -12.84
C VAL A 20 11.41 -9.67 -11.72
N ALA A 21 11.92 -9.34 -10.53
CA ALA A 21 11.08 -8.94 -9.41
C ALA A 21 10.29 -7.67 -9.72
N SER A 22 10.91 -6.69 -10.38
CA SER A 22 10.22 -5.46 -10.80
C SER A 22 9.12 -5.72 -11.81
N LEU A 23 9.39 -6.56 -12.80
CA LEU A 23 8.40 -6.95 -13.80
C LEU A 23 7.25 -7.73 -13.18
N PHE A 24 7.56 -8.58 -12.23
CA PHE A 24 6.54 -9.35 -11.51
C PHE A 24 5.68 -8.45 -10.62
N ALA A 25 6.29 -7.47 -9.97
CA ALA A 25 5.58 -6.51 -9.13
C ALA A 25 4.59 -5.65 -9.92
N MET A 26 4.83 -5.41 -11.19
CA MET A 26 3.91 -4.67 -12.05
C MET A 26 2.63 -5.43 -12.39
N ASN A 27 2.66 -6.74 -12.25
CA ASN A 27 1.52 -7.60 -12.57
C ASN A 27 0.76 -8.11 -11.34
N VAL A 28 1.31 -7.90 -10.15
CA VAL A 28 0.67 -8.33 -8.92
C VAL A 28 -0.12 -7.15 -8.36
N THR A 29 -1.39 -7.38 -8.14
CA THR A 29 -2.26 -6.48 -7.40
C THR A 29 -1.57 -6.03 -6.11
N SER A 30 -1.62 -4.75 -5.86
CA SER A 30 -0.99 -4.08 -4.73
C SER A 30 -1.12 -4.86 -3.42
N GLU A 31 -0.05 -5.50 -3.03
CA GLU A 31 0.09 -6.04 -1.69
C GLU A 31 0.42 -4.87 -0.76
N ASP A 32 -0.40 -4.68 0.23
CA ASP A 32 -0.12 -3.69 1.25
C ASP A 32 0.81 -4.29 2.29
N ARG A 33 1.50 -3.44 3.03
CA ARG A 33 2.45 -3.88 4.05
C ARG A 33 2.09 -3.28 5.39
N GLY A 34 2.23 -4.07 6.42
CA GLY A 34 2.05 -3.64 7.79
C GLY A 34 3.19 -4.17 8.66
N TYR A 35 3.18 -3.78 9.91
CA TYR A 35 4.25 -4.12 10.84
C TYR A 35 3.68 -4.82 12.07
N VAL A 36 4.40 -5.80 12.58
CA VAL A 36 3.98 -6.62 13.71
C VAL A 36 5.03 -6.55 14.82
N GLY A 37 4.57 -6.44 16.05
CA GLY A 37 5.40 -6.49 17.25
C GLY A 37 6.21 -5.21 17.50
N GLU A 38 6.96 -5.24 18.60
CA GLU A 38 7.80 -4.11 18.99
C GLU A 38 9.03 -3.93 18.11
N ASP A 39 9.46 -5.00 17.44
CA ASP A 39 10.57 -4.99 16.51
C ASP A 39 10.16 -4.56 15.10
N GLU A 40 8.91 -4.18 14.92
CA GLU A 40 8.36 -3.69 13.66
C GLU A 40 8.66 -4.63 12.47
N THR A 41 8.43 -5.92 12.66
CA THR A 41 8.60 -6.89 11.57
C THR A 41 7.59 -6.62 10.46
N GLU A 42 8.08 -6.42 9.24
CA GLU A 42 7.23 -6.17 8.08
C GLU A 42 6.52 -7.44 7.64
N ILE A 43 5.22 -7.33 7.39
CA ILE A 43 4.42 -8.42 6.83
C ILE A 43 3.60 -7.92 5.64
N GLU A 44 3.30 -8.82 4.72
CA GLU A 44 2.39 -8.54 3.61
C GLU A 44 0.96 -8.83 4.05
N ILE A 45 0.04 -7.98 3.62
CA ILE A 45 -1.37 -8.13 3.90
C ILE A 45 -2.16 -7.96 2.61
N ASN A 46 -3.25 -8.71 2.47
CA ASN A 46 -4.05 -8.74 1.26
C ASN A 46 -5.40 -8.07 1.48
N ARG A 47 -5.79 -7.25 0.53
CA ARG A 47 -7.11 -6.64 0.55
C ARG A 47 -8.17 -7.68 0.17
N TYR A 48 -9.16 -7.86 1.01
CA TYR A 48 -10.34 -8.65 0.69
C TYR A 48 -11.37 -7.80 -0.03
N TYR A 49 -11.60 -6.58 0.46
CA TYR A 49 -12.51 -5.61 -0.15
C TYR A 49 -11.93 -4.20 0.00
N ALA A 50 -11.81 -3.50 -1.11
CA ALA A 50 -11.28 -2.14 -1.11
C ALA A 50 -12.22 -1.23 -1.91
N LYS A 51 -13.08 -0.52 -1.18
CA LYS A 51 -14.03 0.41 -1.80
C LYS A 51 -13.28 1.57 -2.43
N GLN A 52 -13.60 1.88 -3.68
CA GLN A 52 -13.07 3.07 -4.35
C GLN A 52 -13.64 4.33 -3.70
N PRO A 53 -12.81 5.36 -3.47
CA PRO A 53 -13.32 6.62 -2.94
C PRO A 53 -14.22 7.33 -3.95
N THR A 54 -15.23 8.04 -3.44
CA THR A 54 -16.07 8.87 -4.28
C THR A 54 -15.33 10.15 -4.61
N TYR A 55 -15.26 10.49 -5.88
CA TYR A 55 -14.62 11.74 -6.31
C TYR A 55 -15.45 12.93 -5.80
N PRO A 56 -14.85 13.89 -5.07
CA PRO A 56 -15.62 15.05 -4.58
C PRO A 56 -16.18 15.88 -5.73
N ARG A 57 -17.45 16.24 -5.65
CA ARG A 57 -18.16 16.95 -6.73
C ARG A 57 -17.50 18.26 -7.11
N LYS A 58 -17.04 19.03 -6.11
CA LYS A 58 -16.36 20.30 -6.36
C LYS A 58 -15.06 20.10 -7.13
N ALA A 59 -14.27 19.12 -6.71
CA ALA A 59 -13.02 18.80 -7.40
C ALA A 59 -13.27 18.32 -8.82
N LEU A 60 -14.32 17.53 -9.03
CA LEU A 60 -14.69 17.05 -10.34
C LEU A 60 -15.06 18.21 -11.29
N ARG A 61 -15.88 19.16 -10.80
CA ARG A 61 -16.28 20.34 -11.58
C ARG A 61 -15.11 21.26 -11.89
N MET A 62 -14.16 21.38 -10.98
CA MET A 62 -13.01 22.29 -11.11
C MET A 62 -11.81 21.62 -11.82
N GLY A 63 -11.92 20.34 -12.18
CA GLY A 63 -10.84 19.63 -12.81
C GLY A 63 -9.64 19.40 -11.90
N ILE A 64 -9.84 19.24 -10.59
CA ILE A 64 -8.76 19.06 -9.63
C ILE A 64 -8.46 17.57 -9.48
N GLU A 65 -7.20 17.21 -9.68
CA GLU A 65 -6.65 15.89 -9.42
C GLU A 65 -5.69 15.95 -8.24
N GLY A 66 -5.37 14.79 -7.66
CA GLY A 66 -4.45 14.73 -6.55
C GLY A 66 -4.39 13.36 -5.90
N TYR A 67 -3.87 13.34 -4.67
CA TYR A 67 -3.74 12.08 -3.93
C TYR A 67 -3.82 12.31 -2.42
N VAL A 68 -4.06 11.22 -1.72
CA VAL A 68 -4.04 11.21 -0.25
C VAL A 68 -3.29 9.95 0.19
N ILE A 69 -2.34 10.12 1.08
CA ILE A 69 -1.68 8.99 1.76
C ILE A 69 -2.34 8.84 3.13
N VAL A 70 -2.92 7.66 3.36
CA VAL A 70 -3.63 7.33 4.60
C VAL A 70 -2.84 6.25 5.33
N GLU A 71 -2.68 6.42 6.63
CA GLU A 71 -2.09 5.40 7.50
C GLU A 71 -3.15 4.87 8.46
N PHE A 72 -3.12 3.57 8.69
CA PHE A 72 -4.06 2.90 9.58
C PHE A 72 -3.49 1.58 10.07
N ASP A 73 -4.14 1.00 11.06
CA ASP A 73 -3.85 -0.35 11.50
C ASP A 73 -4.90 -1.31 10.95
N VAL A 74 -4.56 -2.57 10.85
CA VAL A 74 -5.49 -3.64 10.46
C VAL A 74 -5.59 -4.62 11.63
N ASP A 75 -6.80 -4.80 12.13
CA ASP A 75 -7.06 -5.68 13.27
C ASP A 75 -6.91 -7.16 12.90
N THR A 76 -6.91 -8.00 13.89
CA THR A 76 -6.78 -9.46 13.74
C THR A 76 -7.86 -10.09 12.86
N ASP A 77 -9.00 -9.43 12.72
CA ASP A 77 -10.11 -9.87 11.84
C ASP A 77 -10.08 -9.25 10.44
N GLY A 78 -9.08 -8.38 10.14
CA GLY A 78 -8.96 -7.71 8.87
C GLY A 78 -9.63 -6.34 8.79
N SER A 79 -10.26 -5.87 9.86
CA SER A 79 -10.91 -4.54 9.86
C SER A 79 -9.88 -3.41 10.00
N VAL A 80 -10.17 -2.29 9.35
CA VAL A 80 -9.33 -1.09 9.42
C VAL A 80 -9.59 -0.35 10.73
N LEU A 81 -8.50 0.02 11.40
CA LEU A 81 -8.53 0.77 12.66
C LEU A 81 -7.86 2.12 12.51
N ASP A 82 -8.51 3.14 13.04
CA ASP A 82 -7.95 4.49 13.24
C ASP A 82 -7.25 5.10 12.03
N PRO A 83 -7.91 5.16 10.86
CA PRO A 83 -7.28 5.74 9.68
C PRO A 83 -7.11 7.25 9.83
N TYR A 84 -5.94 7.75 9.45
CA TYR A 84 -5.66 9.17 9.42
C TYR A 84 -4.79 9.54 8.22
N VAL A 85 -4.84 10.81 7.83
CA VAL A 85 -4.13 11.32 6.66
C VAL A 85 -2.70 11.69 7.04
N LEU A 86 -1.73 11.12 6.34
CA LEU A 86 -0.33 11.51 6.43
C LEU A 86 0.00 12.67 5.50
N GLU A 87 -0.52 12.62 4.28
CA GLU A 87 -0.24 13.62 3.26
C GLU A 87 -1.45 13.74 2.33
N ALA A 88 -1.75 14.95 1.90
CA ALA A 88 -2.79 15.19 0.91
C ALA A 88 -2.37 16.32 -0.03
N VAL A 89 -2.57 16.10 -1.32
CA VAL A 89 -2.27 17.09 -2.36
C VAL A 89 -3.43 17.14 -3.35
N PRO A 90 -4.08 18.28 -3.54
CA PRO A 90 -4.01 19.47 -2.70
C PRO A 90 -4.69 19.27 -1.34
N GLN A 91 -4.26 19.99 -0.33
CA GLN A 91 -4.86 19.91 0.99
C GLN A 91 -6.30 20.43 0.97
N GLY A 92 -7.15 19.81 1.78
CA GLY A 92 -8.53 20.23 1.96
C GLY A 92 -9.51 19.75 0.88
N THR A 93 -9.08 18.91 -0.03
CA THR A 93 -9.93 18.48 -1.16
C THR A 93 -10.38 17.02 -1.05
N PHE A 94 -9.45 16.10 -0.86
CA PHE A 94 -9.72 14.66 -1.00
C PHE A 94 -9.72 13.88 0.31
N GLU A 95 -9.27 14.47 1.41
CA GLU A 95 -9.05 13.77 2.67
C GLU A 95 -10.29 13.05 3.18
N ARG A 96 -11.42 13.75 3.18
CA ARG A 96 -12.68 13.17 3.67
C ARG A 96 -13.13 11.98 2.83
N ALA A 97 -13.02 12.09 1.51
CA ALA A 97 -13.37 11.01 0.58
C ALA A 97 -12.47 9.80 0.77
N ALA A 98 -11.18 10.03 0.98
CA ALA A 98 -10.18 8.99 1.21
C ALA A 98 -10.48 8.23 2.50
N ILE A 99 -10.64 8.93 3.61
CA ILE A 99 -10.92 8.32 4.92
C ILE A 99 -12.25 7.55 4.90
N LYS A 100 -13.27 8.12 4.28
CA LYS A 100 -14.59 7.46 4.17
C LYS A 100 -14.49 6.13 3.41
N ALA A 101 -13.69 6.07 2.35
CA ALA A 101 -13.48 4.86 1.60
C ALA A 101 -12.68 3.82 2.40
N ILE A 102 -11.55 4.24 2.97
CA ILE A 102 -10.64 3.36 3.74
C ILE A 102 -11.37 2.72 4.93
N ARG A 103 -12.24 3.42 5.60
CA ARG A 103 -13.03 2.86 6.73
C ARG A 103 -13.89 1.67 6.33
N LYS A 104 -14.20 1.53 5.07
CA LYS A 104 -15.00 0.41 4.55
C LYS A 104 -14.16 -0.71 3.97
N TRP A 105 -12.84 -0.55 3.94
CA TRP A 105 -11.95 -1.58 3.46
C TRP A 105 -11.89 -2.75 4.45
N VAL A 106 -11.73 -3.93 3.90
CA VAL A 106 -11.56 -5.16 4.69
C VAL A 106 -10.36 -5.89 4.12
N TYR A 107 -9.48 -6.27 5.00
CA TYR A 107 -8.32 -7.11 4.67
C TYR A 107 -8.59 -8.55 5.03
N GLU A 108 -7.86 -9.46 4.44
CA GLU A 108 -7.74 -10.80 4.99
C GLU A 108 -7.07 -10.67 6.37
N ALA A 109 -7.45 -11.51 7.32
CA ALA A 109 -6.86 -11.46 8.66
C ALA A 109 -5.34 -11.57 8.55
N PRO A 110 -4.58 -10.57 9.01
CA PRO A 110 -3.12 -10.62 8.92
C PRO A 110 -2.58 -11.79 9.72
N THR A 111 -1.58 -12.49 9.18
CA THR A 111 -0.98 -13.62 9.87
C THR A 111 0.53 -13.46 9.96
N TYR A 112 1.08 -13.92 11.08
CA TYR A 112 2.51 -13.98 11.31
C TYR A 112 2.82 -15.26 12.06
N LYS A 113 3.74 -16.06 11.51
CA LYS A 113 4.09 -17.37 12.08
C LYS A 113 2.87 -18.25 12.35
N GLY A 114 1.91 -18.24 11.41
CA GLY A 114 0.69 -19.06 11.49
C GLY A 114 -0.37 -18.57 12.42
N GLN A 115 -0.22 -17.40 13.02
CA GLN A 115 -1.21 -16.82 13.93
C GLN A 115 -1.77 -15.52 13.38
N SER A 116 -3.06 -15.27 13.69
CA SER A 116 -3.70 -14.00 13.38
C SER A 116 -3.10 -12.91 14.25
N VAL A 117 -2.67 -11.82 13.62
CA VAL A 117 -2.01 -10.70 14.29
C VAL A 117 -2.61 -9.37 13.83
N LYS A 118 -2.41 -8.33 14.63
CA LYS A 118 -2.69 -6.96 14.23
C LYS A 118 -1.53 -6.44 13.40
N ALA A 119 -1.81 -5.85 12.24
CA ALA A 119 -0.81 -5.20 11.41
C ALA A 119 -0.86 -3.70 11.66
N ASN A 120 0.26 -3.09 12.03
CA ASN A 120 0.35 -1.69 12.36
C ASN A 120 0.94 -0.88 11.20
N ASN A 121 0.63 0.40 11.17
CA ASN A 121 1.27 1.38 10.29
C ASN A 121 1.18 1.02 8.80
N VAL A 122 0.01 0.57 8.38
CA VAL A 122 -0.26 0.31 6.96
C VAL A 122 -0.48 1.64 6.25
N GLN A 123 0.26 1.88 5.18
CA GLN A 123 0.15 3.10 4.40
C GLN A 123 -0.36 2.80 3.00
N VAL A 124 -1.35 3.56 2.58
CA VAL A 124 -1.96 3.41 1.25
C VAL A 124 -2.07 4.79 0.60
N LYS A 125 -1.69 4.86 -0.67
CA LYS A 125 -1.87 6.06 -1.47
C LYS A 125 -3.11 5.91 -2.34
N LEU A 126 -4.09 6.78 -2.13
CA LEU A 126 -5.29 6.89 -2.97
C LEU A 126 -5.11 8.03 -3.94
N THR A 127 -5.16 7.74 -5.22
CA THR A 127 -4.97 8.72 -6.30
C THR A 127 -6.32 9.07 -6.91
N PHE A 128 -6.57 10.36 -7.07
CA PHE A 128 -7.79 10.90 -7.68
C PHE A 128 -7.40 11.51 -9.02
N THR A 129 -7.67 10.78 -10.08
CA THR A 129 -7.39 11.20 -11.45
C THR A 129 -8.63 10.99 -12.32
N PHE A 130 -8.69 11.74 -13.40
CA PHE A 130 -9.77 11.54 -14.37
C PHE A 130 -9.43 10.35 -15.24
N ALA A 131 -10.43 9.54 -15.51
CA ALA A 131 -10.28 8.44 -16.47
C ALA A 131 -10.16 8.99 -17.88
N ASP A 132 -9.26 8.41 -18.66
CA ASP A 132 -9.09 8.75 -20.07
C ASP A 132 -10.26 8.19 -20.93
#